data_edcda6582c6c4955e67970472b1605bb
#
_entry.id   edcda6582c6c4955e67970472b1605bb
#
_cell.length_a   1.000
_cell.length_b   1.000
_cell.length_c   1.000
_cell.angle_alpha   90.00
_cell.angle_beta   90.00
_cell.angle_gamma   90.00
#
_symmetry.space_group_name_H-M   'P 1'
#
loop_
_entity.id
_entity.type
_entity.pdbx_description
1 polymer ?
#
loop_
_entity_poly.entity_id
_entity_poly.type
_entity_poly.pdbx_seq_one_letter_code
_entity_poly.pdbx_strand_id
1 'polypeptide(L)'
;MTSATSLFQLLLSPLLSRSAMVFFLLLFFLCAVLFFKSRSRPTLHLVSGLLALVCLIYGLFILFLAFAFGHSDGSLTELSGEVVEWSTDGDTSLSSFVVQTEEGDRFGVLMTGQAIVLPSDTLSAEDFLRQPPEGVVVSILGKKGRQTLTAQDGRTLAACSAERVSIVGQVTQNVFPLSGGTEVDLIQYGSALFASNIYRLRDGKQLLRELPPSGPENVAVGGVAGFDDLPPAAQEAVSAYYDRRGLLYNIKQQVEAAYQAYRTDPDSPPFHVEQSISPSAASSRVLYFLTSVTMPGGNGSGKELRLGDAFDRETGARLDPLSLFSISPEQVPEALVSLSKPESPTLKAEMIAAFQPDHLVFLPDGLEINFPLGTLPSQEYDYIAALNYTPQLTALLQSWAIPLDN
;
A
#
# COMPACT_ATOMS: atom_id res chain seq x y z
N MET A 1 13.25 34.39 5.57
CA MET A 1 11.99 34.95 5.04
C MET A 1 10.88 33.91 4.86
N THR A 2 10.84 32.86 5.66
CA THR A 2 9.96 31.68 5.49
C THR A 2 8.77 31.62 6.46
N SER A 3 8.58 32.62 7.34
CA SER A 3 7.53 32.55 8.38
C SER A 3 6.23 33.33 8.05
N ALA A 4 6.25 34.28 7.13
CA ALA A 4 5.07 35.09 6.82
C ALA A 4 4.12 34.40 5.84
N THR A 5 4.63 33.63 4.88
CA THR A 5 3.84 32.88 3.89
C THR A 5 3.08 31.71 4.50
N SER A 6 3.64 31.04 5.50
CA SER A 6 2.98 29.91 6.19
C SER A 6 1.83 30.34 7.08
N LEU A 7 1.96 31.47 7.76
CA LEU A 7 0.91 32.02 8.64
C LEU A 7 -0.29 32.54 7.83
N PHE A 8 -0.03 33.13 6.66
CA PHE A 8 -1.05 33.63 5.75
C PHE A 8 -1.85 32.49 5.11
N GLN A 9 -1.17 31.38 4.74
CA GLN A 9 -1.84 30.16 4.26
C GLN A 9 -2.68 29.48 5.33
N LEU A 10 -2.20 29.46 6.59
CA LEU A 10 -2.92 28.80 7.70
C LEU A 10 -4.18 29.58 8.09
N LEU A 11 -4.18 30.92 7.97
CA LEU A 11 -5.33 31.79 8.27
C LEU A 11 -6.36 31.83 7.13
N LEU A 12 -5.93 31.64 5.87
CA LEU A 12 -6.82 31.69 4.71
C LEU A 12 -7.41 30.35 4.30
N SER A 13 -6.79 29.23 4.68
CA SER A 13 -7.26 27.88 4.30
C SER A 13 -8.70 27.55 4.74
N PRO A 14 -9.17 27.90 5.96
CA PRO A 14 -10.57 27.64 6.33
C PRO A 14 -11.56 28.56 5.60
N LEU A 15 -11.14 29.80 5.24
CA LEU A 15 -11.98 30.76 4.50
C LEU A 15 -12.13 30.39 3.03
N LEU A 16 -11.18 29.68 2.43
CA LEU A 16 -11.17 29.19 1.04
C LEU A 16 -11.81 27.82 0.88
N SER A 17 -12.28 27.19 1.98
CA SER A 17 -12.93 25.88 1.90
C SER A 17 -14.25 25.94 1.12
N ARG A 18 -14.60 24.86 0.37
CA ARG A 18 -15.89 24.75 -0.34
C ARG A 18 -17.10 24.95 0.58
N SER A 19 -16.99 24.54 1.84
CA SER A 19 -18.01 24.73 2.88
C SER A 19 -18.20 26.20 3.26
N ALA A 20 -17.14 27.01 3.34
CA ALA A 20 -17.25 28.43 3.59
C ALA A 20 -17.94 29.15 2.41
N MET A 21 -17.61 28.78 1.18
CA MET A 21 -18.24 29.35 -0.02
C MET A 21 -19.74 29.10 -0.06
N VAL A 22 -20.18 27.85 0.26
CA VAL A 22 -21.60 27.50 0.35
C VAL A 22 -22.28 28.27 1.50
N PHE A 23 -21.63 28.42 2.65
CA PHE A 23 -22.17 29.17 3.79
C PHE A 23 -22.39 30.65 3.45
N PHE A 24 -21.42 31.32 2.82
CA PHE A 24 -21.56 32.74 2.45
C PHE A 24 -22.59 32.94 1.34
N LEU A 25 -22.75 32.00 0.44
CA LEU A 25 -23.77 32.04 -0.60
C LEU A 25 -25.20 31.91 0.01
N LEU A 26 -25.38 30.99 0.95
CA LEU A 26 -26.64 30.86 1.70
C LEU A 26 -26.92 32.10 2.54
N LEU A 27 -25.91 32.68 3.20
CA LEU A 27 -26.04 33.91 4.00
C LEU A 27 -26.43 35.11 3.10
N PHE A 28 -25.81 35.22 1.91
CA PHE A 28 -26.21 36.23 0.93
C PHE A 28 -27.67 36.13 0.54
N PHE A 29 -28.15 34.93 0.18
CA PHE A 29 -29.57 34.71 -0.17
C PHE A 29 -30.51 35.06 0.99
N LEU A 30 -30.15 34.67 2.22
CA LEU A 30 -30.92 35.00 3.40
C LEU A 30 -31.00 36.51 3.64
N CYS A 31 -29.86 37.22 3.51
CA CYS A 31 -29.80 38.67 3.65
C CYS A 31 -30.58 39.40 2.54
N ALA A 32 -30.51 38.87 1.31
CA ALA A 32 -31.28 39.43 0.18
C ALA A 32 -32.78 39.29 0.40
N VAL A 33 -33.24 38.11 0.85
CA VAL A 33 -34.67 37.90 1.20
C VAL A 33 -35.12 38.82 2.34
N LEU A 34 -34.31 38.96 3.39
CA LEU A 34 -34.59 39.87 4.50
C LEU A 34 -34.60 41.34 4.05
N PHE A 35 -33.72 41.73 3.13
CA PHE A 35 -33.71 43.06 2.55
C PHE A 35 -35.02 43.40 1.83
N PHE A 36 -35.49 42.50 0.96
CA PHE A 36 -36.77 42.72 0.26
C PHE A 36 -38.00 42.69 1.19
N LYS A 37 -37.97 41.84 2.22
CA LYS A 37 -39.06 41.67 3.17
C LYS A 37 -39.14 42.79 4.23
N SER A 38 -38.01 43.43 4.54
CA SER A 38 -37.92 44.42 5.64
C SER A 38 -38.18 45.88 5.19
N ARG A 39 -38.75 46.11 3.99
CA ARG A 39 -38.99 47.41 3.41
C ARG A 39 -39.80 48.38 4.31
N SER A 40 -40.61 47.86 5.24
CA SER A 40 -41.37 48.62 6.23
C SER A 40 -40.58 48.98 7.51
N ARG A 41 -39.33 48.47 7.68
CA ARG A 41 -38.51 48.66 8.87
C ARG A 41 -37.14 49.23 8.46
N PRO A 42 -36.92 50.57 8.44
CA PRO A 42 -35.76 51.22 7.81
C PRO A 42 -34.40 50.73 8.38
N THR A 43 -34.32 50.50 9.66
CA THR A 43 -33.07 50.01 10.32
C THR A 43 -32.73 48.59 9.88
N LEU A 44 -33.71 47.66 9.82
CA LEU A 44 -33.51 46.26 9.44
C LEU A 44 -33.19 46.17 7.91
N HIS A 45 -33.81 47.05 7.11
CA HIS A 45 -33.55 47.15 5.69
C HIS A 45 -32.11 47.61 5.38
N LEU A 46 -31.62 48.59 6.13
CA LEU A 46 -30.26 49.10 5.98
C LEU A 46 -29.20 48.09 6.41
N VAL A 47 -29.42 47.39 7.55
CA VAL A 47 -28.50 46.37 8.06
C VAL A 47 -28.44 45.15 7.12
N SER A 48 -29.60 44.65 6.64
CA SER A 48 -29.64 43.51 5.73
C SER A 48 -29.02 43.82 4.37
N GLY A 49 -29.18 45.07 3.86
CA GLY A 49 -28.55 45.53 2.64
C GLY A 49 -27.03 45.62 2.76
N LEU A 50 -26.53 46.16 3.90
CA LEU A 50 -25.09 46.25 4.15
C LEU A 50 -24.46 44.88 4.26
N LEU A 51 -25.12 43.96 4.95
CA LEU A 51 -24.65 42.57 5.11
C LEU A 51 -24.64 41.81 3.78
N ALA A 52 -25.67 41.99 2.94
CA ALA A 52 -25.72 41.42 1.60
C ALA A 52 -24.57 41.97 0.72
N LEU A 53 -24.30 43.27 0.81
CA LEU A 53 -23.18 43.88 0.08
C LEU A 53 -21.83 43.32 0.52
N VAL A 54 -21.61 43.14 1.81
CA VAL A 54 -20.37 42.56 2.34
C VAL A 54 -20.22 41.09 1.87
N CYS A 55 -21.29 40.29 1.90
CA CYS A 55 -21.26 38.92 1.39
C CYS A 55 -20.99 38.86 -0.12
N LEU A 56 -21.52 39.83 -0.90
CA LEU A 56 -21.27 39.92 -2.33
C LEU A 56 -19.81 40.27 -2.63
N ILE A 57 -19.26 41.31 -1.96
CA ILE A 57 -17.85 41.71 -2.10
C ILE A 57 -16.93 40.57 -1.73
N TYR A 58 -17.22 39.85 -0.62
CA TYR A 58 -16.44 38.72 -0.19
C TYR A 58 -16.54 37.55 -1.20
N GLY A 59 -17.73 37.26 -1.70
CA GLY A 59 -17.92 36.24 -2.75
C GLY A 59 -17.17 36.54 -4.03
N LEU A 60 -17.20 37.81 -4.50
CA LEU A 60 -16.42 38.27 -5.67
C LEU A 60 -14.91 38.23 -5.41
N PHE A 61 -14.47 38.55 -4.20
CA PHE A 61 -13.07 38.44 -3.80
C PHE A 61 -12.57 37.00 -3.79
N ILE A 62 -13.36 36.07 -3.25
CA ILE A 62 -13.04 34.63 -3.30
C ILE A 62 -13.04 34.09 -4.74
N LEU A 63 -14.00 34.52 -5.57
CA LEU A 63 -14.04 34.17 -6.99
C LEU A 63 -12.80 34.69 -7.72
N PHE A 64 -12.40 35.93 -7.43
CA PHE A 64 -11.17 36.52 -7.97
C PHE A 64 -9.92 35.75 -7.51
N LEU A 65 -9.83 35.41 -6.23
CA LEU A 65 -8.74 34.57 -5.72
C LEU A 65 -8.75 33.16 -6.33
N ALA A 66 -9.91 32.55 -6.47
CA ALA A 66 -10.04 31.25 -7.14
C ALA A 66 -9.67 31.33 -8.64
N PHE A 67 -9.95 32.49 -9.30
CA PHE A 67 -9.58 32.71 -10.70
C PHE A 67 -8.10 33.09 -10.82
N ALA A 68 -7.58 33.95 -9.95
CA ALA A 68 -6.21 34.43 -9.97
C ALA A 68 -5.19 33.40 -9.49
N PHE A 69 -5.58 32.57 -8.50
CA PHE A 69 -4.71 31.58 -7.88
C PHE A 69 -5.16 30.12 -8.10
N GLY A 70 -6.40 29.89 -8.55
CA GLY A 70 -6.90 28.55 -8.89
C GLY A 70 -6.43 28.04 -10.26
N HIS A 71 -5.56 28.78 -10.95
CA HIS A 71 -4.89 28.35 -12.17
C HIS A 71 -3.47 27.85 -11.92
N SER A 72 -3.01 27.90 -10.69
CA SER A 72 -1.77 27.29 -10.33
C SER A 72 -2.06 26.05 -9.49
N ASP A 73 -1.59 24.96 -9.99
CA ASP A 73 -1.10 23.82 -9.27
C ASP A 73 -2.04 22.63 -9.16
N GLY A 74 -1.90 21.79 -10.17
CA GLY A 74 -2.20 20.38 -10.02
C GLY A 74 -1.60 19.86 -8.71
N SER A 75 -2.35 19.03 -8.00
CA SER A 75 -1.83 18.33 -6.81
C SER A 75 -0.48 17.71 -7.14
N LEU A 76 0.49 17.86 -6.25
CA LEU A 76 1.71 17.07 -6.31
C LEU A 76 1.32 15.60 -6.39
N THR A 77 1.78 14.93 -7.41
CA THR A 77 1.51 13.52 -7.66
C THR A 77 2.85 12.81 -7.73
N GLU A 78 2.94 11.71 -7.04
CA GLU A 78 4.04 10.78 -7.19
C GLU A 78 3.66 9.74 -8.25
N LEU A 79 4.55 9.54 -9.21
CA LEU A 79 4.38 8.62 -10.32
C LEU A 79 5.66 7.82 -10.49
N SER A 80 5.55 6.53 -10.72
CA SER A 80 6.70 5.66 -10.88
C SER A 80 6.51 4.67 -12.01
N GLY A 81 7.60 4.37 -12.70
CA GLY A 81 7.59 3.39 -13.78
C GLY A 81 8.83 3.43 -14.64
N GLU A 82 8.81 2.64 -15.71
CA GLU A 82 9.87 2.52 -16.70
C GLU A 82 9.79 3.66 -17.72
N VAL A 83 10.94 4.27 -18.05
CA VAL A 83 11.05 5.22 -19.16
C VAL A 83 11.05 4.43 -20.47
N VAL A 84 9.99 4.58 -21.26
CA VAL A 84 9.79 3.84 -22.52
C VAL A 84 10.02 4.68 -23.77
N GLU A 85 9.89 6.00 -23.67
CA GLU A 85 10.12 6.95 -24.78
C GLU A 85 10.70 8.24 -24.22
N TRP A 86 11.53 8.93 -25.00
CA TRP A 86 12.08 10.24 -24.60
C TRP A 86 12.29 11.18 -25.80
N SER A 87 12.36 12.47 -25.51
CA SER A 87 12.65 13.52 -26.46
C SER A 87 13.66 14.51 -25.83
N THR A 88 14.54 15.03 -26.65
CA THR A 88 15.55 16.01 -26.25
C THR A 88 15.33 17.35 -26.95
N ASP A 89 15.65 18.45 -26.28
CA ASP A 89 15.71 19.76 -26.88
C ASP A 89 17.10 20.03 -27.45
N GLY A 90 17.21 19.94 -28.79
CA GLY A 90 18.53 20.06 -29.45
C GLY A 90 19.45 18.88 -29.11
N ASP A 91 20.76 19.14 -29.06
CA ASP A 91 21.77 18.07 -28.90
C ASP A 91 22.09 17.67 -27.45
N THR A 92 21.44 18.25 -26.40
CA THR A 92 22.10 18.20 -25.09
C THR A 92 21.23 17.93 -23.86
N SER A 93 19.91 18.02 -23.91
CA SER A 93 19.12 17.77 -22.67
C SER A 93 17.75 17.16 -22.91
N LEU A 94 17.39 16.24 -22.01
CA LEU A 94 16.07 15.61 -21.96
C LEU A 94 14.98 16.67 -21.71
N SER A 95 14.05 16.84 -22.66
CA SER A 95 12.94 17.77 -22.54
C SER A 95 11.65 17.11 -22.04
N SER A 96 11.44 15.87 -22.45
CA SER A 96 10.26 15.09 -22.05
C SER A 96 10.52 13.59 -22.21
N PHE A 97 9.74 12.80 -21.48
CA PHE A 97 9.75 11.35 -21.63
C PHE A 97 8.38 10.75 -21.27
N VAL A 98 8.16 9.50 -21.68
CA VAL A 98 6.97 8.72 -21.35
C VAL A 98 7.37 7.66 -20.33
N VAL A 99 6.60 7.58 -19.25
CA VAL A 99 6.73 6.54 -18.24
C VAL A 99 5.60 5.54 -18.40
N GLN A 100 5.92 4.27 -18.35
CA GLN A 100 4.97 3.17 -18.26
C GLN A 100 5.00 2.60 -16.84
N THR A 101 3.84 2.61 -16.17
CA THR A 101 3.68 2.00 -14.83
C THR A 101 3.70 0.47 -14.92
N GLU A 102 3.81 -0.19 -13.77
CA GLU A 102 3.72 -1.66 -13.69
C GLU A 102 2.36 -2.21 -14.19
N GLU A 103 1.29 -1.42 -14.07
CA GLU A 103 -0.04 -1.75 -14.57
C GLU A 103 -0.16 -1.59 -16.10
N GLY A 104 0.87 -1.01 -16.75
CA GLY A 104 0.91 -0.77 -18.19
C GLY A 104 0.36 0.59 -18.62
N ASP A 105 -0.08 1.43 -17.66
CA ASP A 105 -0.53 2.79 -17.95
C ASP A 105 0.65 3.67 -18.36
N ARG A 106 0.41 4.56 -19.35
CA ARG A 106 1.43 5.48 -19.87
C ARG A 106 1.12 6.91 -19.52
N PHE A 107 2.15 7.64 -19.07
CA PHE A 107 2.07 9.05 -18.71
C PHE A 107 3.22 9.84 -19.33
N GLY A 108 2.92 11.03 -19.79
CA GLY A 108 3.94 12.00 -20.21
C GLY A 108 4.58 12.69 -19.03
N VAL A 109 5.88 12.95 -19.11
CA VAL A 109 6.65 13.74 -18.14
C VAL A 109 7.36 14.84 -18.89
N LEU A 110 7.13 16.07 -18.45
CA LEU A 110 7.77 17.27 -18.99
C LEU A 110 8.87 17.72 -18.03
N MET A 111 10.09 17.77 -18.52
CA MET A 111 11.23 18.28 -17.76
C MET A 111 11.18 19.80 -17.74
N THR A 112 11.10 20.36 -16.56
CA THR A 112 11.25 21.83 -16.39
C THR A 112 12.73 22.15 -16.15
N GLY A 113 13.17 23.34 -16.54
CA GLY A 113 14.58 23.77 -16.29
C GLY A 113 14.95 23.84 -14.79
N GLN A 114 14.00 23.60 -13.89
CA GLN A 114 14.20 23.55 -12.44
C GLN A 114 14.03 22.13 -11.87
N ALA A 115 13.74 21.13 -12.69
CA ALA A 115 13.60 19.75 -12.24
C ALA A 115 14.93 19.22 -11.67
N ILE A 116 14.87 18.65 -10.48
CA ILE A 116 16.03 18.04 -9.83
C ILE A 116 16.05 16.56 -10.21
N VAL A 117 17.15 16.09 -10.79
CA VAL A 117 17.39 14.67 -11.06
C VAL A 117 18.30 14.11 -9.98
N LEU A 118 17.83 13.09 -9.27
CA LEU A 118 18.58 12.36 -8.28
C LEU A 118 19.14 11.08 -8.91
N PRO A 119 20.46 10.87 -8.87
CA PRO A 119 21.11 9.69 -9.44
C PRO A 119 20.81 8.44 -8.61
N SER A 120 21.05 7.27 -9.22
CA SER A 120 21.19 6.00 -8.52
C SER A 120 22.69 5.65 -8.33
N ASP A 121 22.96 4.55 -7.66
CA ASP A 121 24.32 4.03 -7.51
C ASP A 121 24.94 3.62 -8.86
N THR A 122 24.12 3.34 -9.87
CA THR A 122 24.53 2.80 -11.17
C THR A 122 24.40 3.79 -12.33
N LEU A 123 23.65 4.89 -12.17
CA LEU A 123 23.38 5.84 -13.24
C LEU A 123 23.43 7.29 -12.72
N SER A 124 24.30 8.09 -13.32
CA SER A 124 24.40 9.51 -12.99
C SER A 124 23.23 10.33 -13.53
N ALA A 125 22.94 11.48 -12.89
CA ALA A 125 21.93 12.41 -13.39
C ALA A 125 22.30 12.98 -14.77
N GLU A 126 23.59 13.19 -15.05
CA GLU A 126 24.06 13.71 -16.33
C GLU A 126 23.84 12.73 -17.48
N ASP A 127 24.14 11.44 -17.25
CA ASP A 127 23.93 10.40 -18.26
C ASP A 127 22.43 10.20 -18.54
N PHE A 128 21.61 10.19 -17.48
CA PHE A 128 20.16 10.13 -17.62
C PHE A 128 19.61 11.31 -18.43
N LEU A 129 20.05 12.54 -18.13
CA LEU A 129 19.60 13.73 -18.86
C LEU A 129 20.07 13.78 -20.31
N ARG A 130 21.21 13.14 -20.61
CA ARG A 130 21.71 13.03 -21.98
C ARG A 130 20.91 12.01 -22.78
N GLN A 131 20.73 10.83 -22.24
CA GLN A 131 19.98 9.73 -22.86
C GLN A 131 19.61 8.70 -21.79
N PRO A 132 18.33 8.61 -21.38
CA PRO A 132 17.90 7.55 -20.47
C PRO A 132 18.22 6.17 -21.04
N PRO A 133 18.88 5.29 -20.28
CA PRO A 133 19.09 3.91 -20.71
C PRO A 133 17.76 3.17 -20.85
N GLU A 134 17.75 2.16 -21.70
CA GLU A 134 16.60 1.26 -21.84
C GLU A 134 16.30 0.56 -20.51
N GLY A 135 15.03 0.50 -20.15
CA GLY A 135 14.57 -0.14 -18.92
C GLY A 135 14.82 0.66 -17.63
N VAL A 136 15.25 1.92 -17.70
CA VAL A 136 15.44 2.72 -16.49
C VAL A 136 14.11 3.00 -15.81
N VAL A 137 14.05 2.74 -14.50
CA VAL A 137 12.89 3.03 -13.64
C VAL A 137 13.12 4.30 -12.87
N VAL A 138 12.11 5.16 -12.87
CA VAL A 138 12.15 6.46 -12.18
C VAL A 138 10.94 6.63 -11.27
N SER A 139 11.14 7.34 -10.15
CA SER A 139 10.09 7.91 -9.32
C SER A 139 10.06 9.42 -9.57
N ILE A 140 8.89 9.96 -9.88
CA ILE A 140 8.68 11.34 -10.29
C ILE A 140 7.76 12.00 -9.31
N LEU A 141 8.21 13.08 -8.70
CA LEU A 141 7.37 14.03 -8.00
C LEU A 141 7.10 15.20 -8.94
N GLY A 142 5.84 15.41 -9.32
CA GLY A 142 5.50 16.43 -10.30
C GLY A 142 4.10 16.97 -10.11
N LYS A 143 3.81 18.06 -10.81
CA LYS A 143 2.48 18.69 -10.84
C LYS A 143 1.67 18.14 -12.00
N LYS A 144 0.56 17.48 -11.67
CA LYS A 144 -0.43 17.02 -12.66
C LYS A 144 -1.29 18.21 -13.08
N GLY A 145 -1.12 18.65 -14.33
CA GLY A 145 -1.88 19.75 -14.92
C GLY A 145 -2.77 19.29 -16.07
N ARG A 146 -3.18 20.25 -16.92
CA ARG A 146 -3.88 20.00 -18.20
C ARG A 146 -2.92 19.73 -19.36
N GLN A 147 -1.65 19.59 -19.05
CA GLN A 147 -0.63 19.35 -20.06
C GLN A 147 -0.77 17.95 -20.64
N THR A 148 -0.42 17.83 -21.89
CA THR A 148 -0.40 16.55 -22.61
C THR A 148 0.92 16.41 -23.35
N LEU A 149 1.37 15.17 -23.54
CA LEU A 149 2.50 14.80 -24.35
C LEU A 149 2.00 13.87 -25.47
N THR A 150 2.47 14.09 -26.69
CA THR A 150 2.19 13.15 -27.79
C THR A 150 3.32 12.12 -27.83
N ALA A 151 2.97 10.87 -27.61
CA ALA A 151 3.88 9.73 -27.68
C ALA A 151 4.29 9.44 -29.13
N GLN A 152 5.35 8.64 -29.32
CA GLN A 152 5.84 8.30 -30.67
C GLN A 152 4.81 7.54 -31.49
N ASP A 153 3.91 6.80 -30.85
CA ASP A 153 2.79 6.10 -31.50
C ASP A 153 1.62 7.02 -31.90
N GLY A 154 1.75 8.34 -31.68
CA GLY A 154 0.74 9.37 -32.00
C GLY A 154 -0.34 9.53 -30.93
N ARG A 155 -0.35 8.79 -29.83
CA ARG A 155 -1.31 8.94 -28.74
C ARG A 155 -1.01 10.17 -27.91
N THR A 156 -2.07 10.86 -27.53
CA THR A 156 -1.97 11.99 -26.59
C THR A 156 -2.13 11.47 -25.16
N LEU A 157 -1.08 11.61 -24.36
CA LEU A 157 -1.01 11.19 -22.97
C LEU A 157 -1.20 12.37 -22.03
N ALA A 158 -1.82 12.13 -20.88
CA ALA A 158 -1.79 13.09 -19.78
C ALA A 158 -0.34 13.27 -19.32
N ALA A 159 0.08 14.52 -19.08
CA ALA A 159 1.46 14.80 -18.69
C ALA A 159 1.52 15.52 -17.33
N CYS A 160 2.60 15.27 -16.60
CA CYS A 160 2.98 16.01 -15.41
C CYS A 160 4.26 16.81 -15.66
N SER A 161 4.36 18.00 -15.05
CA SER A 161 5.62 18.75 -15.00
C SER A 161 6.46 18.26 -13.82
N ALA A 162 7.62 17.69 -14.11
CA ALA A 162 8.51 17.16 -13.10
C ALA A 162 9.14 18.28 -12.24
N GLU A 163 9.09 18.11 -10.91
CA GLU A 163 9.87 18.90 -9.96
C GLU A 163 11.10 18.10 -9.50
N ARG A 164 10.93 16.80 -9.37
CA ARG A 164 12.01 15.86 -9.00
C ARG A 164 11.83 14.55 -9.76
N VAL A 165 12.92 14.04 -10.29
CA VAL A 165 13.03 12.71 -10.89
C VAL A 165 14.09 11.95 -10.13
N SER A 166 13.75 10.85 -9.50
CA SER A 166 14.69 9.97 -8.80
C SER A 166 14.88 8.71 -9.64
N ILE A 167 16.11 8.40 -10.01
CA ILE A 167 16.44 7.15 -10.70
C ILE A 167 16.46 6.06 -9.63
N VAL A 168 15.56 5.10 -9.73
CA VAL A 168 15.31 4.12 -8.65
C VAL A 168 15.70 2.69 -9.02
N GLY A 169 15.90 2.40 -10.30
CA GLY A 169 16.29 1.05 -10.71
C GLY A 169 16.26 0.83 -12.21
N GLN A 170 16.24 -0.44 -12.58
CA GLN A 170 16.19 -0.89 -13.97
C GLN A 170 15.27 -2.09 -14.11
N VAL A 171 14.54 -2.15 -15.21
CA VAL A 171 13.73 -3.30 -15.63
C VAL A 171 14.62 -4.29 -16.37
N THR A 172 14.47 -5.57 -16.05
CA THR A 172 15.03 -6.66 -16.86
C THR A 172 13.91 -7.53 -17.40
N GLN A 173 14.03 -7.96 -18.64
CA GLN A 173 13.08 -8.85 -19.28
C GLN A 173 13.73 -10.21 -19.53
N ASN A 174 13.08 -11.27 -19.10
CA ASN A 174 13.49 -12.65 -19.28
C ASN A 174 12.32 -13.47 -19.84
N VAL A 175 12.61 -14.68 -20.28
CA VAL A 175 11.59 -15.65 -20.69
C VAL A 175 11.38 -16.65 -19.57
N PHE A 176 10.12 -16.89 -19.19
CA PHE A 176 9.74 -17.85 -18.17
C PHE A 176 8.97 -19.00 -18.83
N PRO A 177 9.53 -20.23 -18.83
CA PRO A 177 8.91 -21.38 -19.49
C PRO A 177 7.81 -22.02 -18.64
N LEU A 178 6.65 -22.26 -19.25
CA LEU A 178 5.56 -23.01 -18.67
C LEU A 178 5.60 -24.48 -19.10
N SER A 179 4.88 -25.33 -18.35
CA SER A 179 4.65 -26.72 -18.75
C SER A 179 3.89 -26.77 -20.08
N GLY A 180 4.34 -27.63 -21.01
CA GLY A 180 3.73 -27.72 -22.34
C GLY A 180 4.35 -26.83 -23.41
N GLY A 181 5.49 -26.14 -23.10
CA GLY A 181 6.26 -25.39 -24.10
C GLY A 181 5.75 -23.97 -24.38
N THR A 182 4.77 -23.50 -23.63
CA THR A 182 4.37 -22.08 -23.66
C THR A 182 5.40 -21.27 -22.89
N GLU A 183 5.75 -20.09 -23.42
CA GLU A 183 6.64 -19.13 -22.79
C GLU A 183 5.87 -17.87 -22.46
N VAL A 184 6.17 -17.29 -21.29
CA VAL A 184 5.69 -15.97 -20.88
C VAL A 184 6.88 -15.05 -20.61
N ASP A 185 6.68 -13.77 -20.82
CA ASP A 185 7.69 -12.78 -20.48
C ASP A 185 7.68 -12.56 -18.95
N LEU A 186 8.84 -12.66 -18.33
CA LEU A 186 9.09 -12.24 -16.96
C LEU A 186 9.75 -10.87 -16.98
N ILE A 187 9.05 -9.87 -16.47
CA ILE A 187 9.54 -8.51 -16.32
C ILE A 187 9.82 -8.29 -14.83
N GLN A 188 11.08 -8.01 -14.54
CA GLN A 188 11.54 -7.79 -13.19
C GLN A 188 11.85 -6.30 -13.00
N TYR A 189 11.06 -5.66 -12.14
CA TYR A 189 11.31 -4.29 -11.70
C TYR A 189 12.24 -4.36 -10.48
N GLY A 190 13.51 -4.03 -10.69
CA GLY A 190 14.53 -4.00 -9.63
C GLY A 190 14.75 -2.59 -9.14
N SER A 191 14.12 -2.18 -8.05
CA SER A 191 14.43 -0.92 -7.39
C SER A 191 14.23 -1.02 -5.88
N ALA A 192 14.86 -0.12 -5.12
CA ALA A 192 14.67 -0.04 -3.68
C ALA A 192 13.22 0.33 -3.27
N LEU A 193 12.44 0.93 -4.19
CA LEU A 193 11.07 1.38 -3.93
C LEU A 193 10.02 0.51 -4.63
N PHE A 194 10.39 -0.12 -5.75
CA PHE A 194 9.50 -0.91 -6.59
C PHE A 194 10.21 -2.19 -6.99
N ALA A 195 9.99 -3.21 -6.21
CA ALA A 195 10.43 -4.54 -6.59
C ALA A 195 9.17 -5.35 -6.89
N SER A 196 9.00 -5.78 -8.13
CA SER A 196 7.96 -6.74 -8.51
C SER A 196 8.39 -7.55 -9.71
N ASN A 197 7.87 -8.76 -9.80
CA ASN A 197 7.99 -9.63 -10.95
C ASN A 197 6.63 -9.71 -11.64
N ILE A 198 6.57 -9.33 -12.91
CA ILE A 198 5.35 -9.40 -13.71
C ILE A 198 5.50 -10.51 -14.76
N TYR A 199 4.58 -11.44 -14.75
CA TYR A 199 4.50 -12.52 -15.72
C TYR A 199 3.38 -12.18 -16.72
N ARG A 200 3.73 -11.97 -17.99
CA ARG A 200 2.78 -11.59 -19.04
C ARG A 200 2.94 -12.41 -20.33
N LEU A 201 1.87 -12.52 -21.09
CA LEU A 201 1.95 -13.07 -22.44
C LEU A 201 2.62 -12.08 -23.40
N ARG A 202 3.11 -12.56 -24.53
CA ARG A 202 3.76 -11.73 -25.58
C ARG A 202 2.85 -10.65 -26.17
N ASP A 203 1.53 -10.82 -26.07
CA ASP A 203 0.54 -9.81 -26.48
C ASP A 203 0.33 -8.70 -25.43
N GLY A 204 1.05 -8.77 -24.30
CA GLY A 204 1.01 -7.79 -23.22
C GLY A 204 0.00 -8.12 -22.11
N LYS A 205 -0.81 -9.18 -22.23
CA LYS A 205 -1.76 -9.56 -21.16
C LYS A 205 -1.00 -10.03 -19.92
N GLN A 206 -1.15 -9.31 -18.83
CA GLN A 206 -0.60 -9.69 -17.52
C GLN A 206 -1.35 -10.89 -16.95
N LEU A 207 -0.61 -11.90 -16.54
CA LEU A 207 -1.12 -13.13 -15.92
C LEU A 207 -0.99 -13.08 -14.39
N LEU A 208 0.17 -12.67 -13.91
CA LEU A 208 0.50 -12.69 -12.49
C LEU A 208 1.48 -11.56 -12.16
N ARG A 209 1.31 -10.99 -10.97
CA ARG A 209 2.27 -10.10 -10.30
C ARG A 209 2.73 -10.74 -9.01
N GLU A 210 4.04 -10.85 -8.84
CA GLU A 210 4.68 -11.32 -7.63
C GLU A 210 5.43 -10.16 -6.99
N LEU A 211 5.12 -9.85 -5.73
CA LEU A 211 5.94 -8.94 -4.94
C LEU A 211 7.09 -9.71 -4.31
N PRO A 212 8.32 -9.15 -4.27
CA PRO A 212 9.42 -9.77 -3.57
C PRO A 212 9.07 -10.00 -2.10
N PRO A 213 9.50 -11.12 -1.54
CA PRO A 213 9.28 -11.39 -0.13
C PRO A 213 9.97 -10.32 0.72
N SER A 214 9.24 -9.76 1.69
CA SER A 214 9.85 -8.90 2.71
C SER A 214 10.43 -9.76 3.83
N GLY A 215 11.62 -9.37 4.31
CA GLY A 215 12.29 -10.00 5.44
C GLY A 215 11.79 -9.45 6.80
N PRO A 216 12.24 -10.04 7.91
CA PRO A 216 11.83 -9.64 9.26
C PRO A 216 12.29 -8.23 9.65
N GLU A 217 13.29 -7.66 8.97
CA GLU A 217 13.90 -6.36 9.24
C GLU A 217 13.09 -5.16 8.73
N ASN A 218 12.09 -5.39 7.88
CA ASN A 218 11.52 -4.30 7.09
C ASN A 218 10.32 -3.57 7.71
N VAL A 219 9.79 -3.99 8.84
CA VAL A 219 8.58 -3.35 9.41
C VAL A 219 8.66 -3.23 10.93
N ALA A 220 8.77 -2.00 11.44
CA ALA A 220 8.38 -1.67 12.80
C ALA A 220 6.85 -1.49 12.82
N VAL A 221 6.12 -2.43 13.37
CA VAL A 221 4.69 -2.26 13.65
C VAL A 221 4.57 -1.38 14.90
N GLY A 222 3.86 -0.25 14.79
CA GLY A 222 3.79 0.84 15.75
C GLY A 222 3.84 0.44 17.23
N GLY A 223 4.93 0.80 17.89
CA GLY A 223 5.13 0.61 19.33
C GLY A 223 5.59 -0.79 19.78
N VAL A 224 5.59 -1.80 18.92
CA VAL A 224 6.11 -3.13 19.26
C VAL A 224 7.62 -3.14 19.10
N ALA A 225 8.35 -3.72 20.07
CA ALA A 225 9.79 -3.98 19.95
C ALA A 225 10.05 -4.73 18.63
N GLY A 226 10.84 -4.12 17.76
CA GLY A 226 11.07 -4.62 16.42
C GLY A 226 12.19 -5.67 16.37
N PHE A 227 12.42 -6.16 15.15
CA PHE A 227 13.57 -7.02 14.86
C PHE A 227 14.90 -6.35 15.21
N ASP A 228 15.01 -5.02 14.97
CA ASP A 228 16.22 -4.24 15.23
C ASP A 228 16.56 -4.08 16.72
N ASP A 229 15.59 -4.34 17.60
CA ASP A 229 15.79 -4.32 19.05
C ASP A 229 16.41 -5.61 19.62
N LEU A 230 16.55 -6.63 18.78
CA LEU A 230 17.20 -7.90 19.17
C LEU A 230 18.73 -7.75 19.21
N PRO A 231 19.42 -8.52 20.08
CA PRO A 231 20.87 -8.64 19.99
C PRO A 231 21.31 -9.14 18.59
N PRO A 232 22.48 -8.72 18.08
CA PRO A 232 22.92 -9.11 16.72
C PRO A 232 22.93 -10.62 16.45
N ALA A 233 23.33 -11.41 17.43
CA ALA A 233 23.30 -12.89 17.30
C ALA A 233 21.87 -13.45 17.20
N ALA A 234 20.91 -12.81 17.87
CA ALA A 234 19.51 -13.19 17.76
C ALA A 234 18.91 -12.78 16.42
N GLN A 235 19.25 -11.58 15.91
CA GLN A 235 18.87 -11.15 14.57
C GLN A 235 19.37 -12.15 13.51
N GLU A 236 20.65 -12.55 13.59
CA GLU A 236 21.24 -13.53 12.68
C GLU A 236 20.52 -14.88 12.74
N ALA A 237 20.18 -15.34 13.94
CA ALA A 237 19.45 -16.62 14.13
C ALA A 237 18.04 -16.57 13.54
N VAL A 238 17.29 -15.48 13.72
CA VAL A 238 15.96 -15.27 13.15
C VAL A 238 16.04 -15.19 11.63
N SER A 239 16.94 -14.39 11.07
CA SER A 239 17.14 -14.29 9.61
C SER A 239 17.49 -15.64 9.01
N ALA A 240 18.43 -16.36 9.60
CA ALA A 240 18.81 -17.71 9.15
C ALA A 240 17.68 -18.73 9.23
N TYR A 241 16.72 -18.56 10.13
CA TYR A 241 15.50 -19.39 10.17
C TYR A 241 14.62 -19.10 8.94
N TYR A 242 14.35 -17.84 8.64
CA TYR A 242 13.49 -17.45 7.51
C TYR A 242 14.15 -17.77 6.17
N ASP A 243 15.45 -17.57 6.03
CA ASP A 243 16.20 -17.95 4.83
C ASP A 243 16.10 -19.45 4.54
N ARG A 244 16.20 -20.31 5.58
CA ARG A 244 16.04 -21.76 5.42
C ARG A 244 14.59 -22.16 5.12
N ARG A 245 13.61 -21.45 5.67
CA ARG A 245 12.19 -21.71 5.39
C ARG A 245 11.85 -21.36 3.95
N GLY A 246 12.39 -20.25 3.45
CA GLY A 246 12.20 -19.78 2.09
C GLY A 246 10.75 -19.40 1.77
N LEU A 247 10.40 -19.49 0.49
CA LEU A 247 9.06 -19.17 -0.01
C LEU A 247 8.08 -20.32 0.33
N LEU A 248 6.89 -19.93 0.80
CA LEU A 248 5.78 -20.83 1.12
C LEU A 248 4.86 -21.07 -0.08
N TYR A 249 5.21 -20.57 -1.25
CA TYR A 249 4.52 -20.81 -2.51
C TYR A 249 5.49 -21.23 -3.62
N ASN A 250 4.94 -21.83 -4.67
CA ASN A 250 5.71 -22.20 -5.86
C ASN A 250 5.28 -21.29 -7.02
N ILE A 251 6.12 -20.34 -7.38
CA ILE A 251 5.80 -19.34 -8.41
C ILE A 251 5.45 -19.98 -9.74
N LYS A 252 6.13 -21.06 -10.15
CA LYS A 252 5.82 -21.75 -11.39
C LYS A 252 4.39 -22.29 -11.40
N GLN A 253 3.96 -22.92 -10.30
CA GLN A 253 2.58 -23.40 -10.17
C GLN A 253 1.58 -22.25 -10.23
N GLN A 254 1.90 -21.10 -9.63
CA GLN A 254 1.01 -19.93 -9.64
C GLN A 254 0.88 -19.32 -11.04
N VAL A 255 1.99 -19.19 -11.78
CA VAL A 255 1.96 -18.69 -13.17
C VAL A 255 1.21 -19.66 -14.09
N GLU A 256 1.42 -20.97 -13.94
CA GLU A 256 0.66 -22.00 -14.67
C GLU A 256 -0.84 -21.93 -14.38
N ALA A 257 -1.21 -21.78 -13.11
CA ALA A 257 -2.61 -21.62 -12.71
C ALA A 257 -3.22 -20.33 -13.30
N ALA A 258 -2.50 -19.21 -13.26
CA ALA A 258 -2.92 -17.95 -13.87
C ALA A 258 -3.12 -18.09 -15.41
N TYR A 259 -2.21 -18.79 -16.07
CA TYR A 259 -2.35 -19.08 -17.51
C TYR A 259 -3.57 -19.95 -17.81
N GLN A 260 -3.86 -20.97 -17.00
CA GLN A 260 -5.06 -21.80 -17.18
C GLN A 260 -6.35 -21.00 -16.90
N ALA A 261 -6.36 -20.11 -15.90
CA ALA A 261 -7.47 -19.20 -15.66
C ALA A 261 -7.72 -18.29 -16.86
N TYR A 262 -6.68 -17.67 -17.42
CA TYR A 262 -6.76 -16.87 -18.63
C TYR A 262 -7.30 -17.67 -19.83
N ARG A 263 -6.84 -18.91 -20.02
CA ARG A 263 -7.34 -19.77 -21.12
C ARG A 263 -8.82 -20.11 -20.99
N THR A 264 -9.33 -20.18 -19.77
CA THR A 264 -10.74 -20.45 -19.49
C THR A 264 -11.57 -19.17 -19.60
N ASP A 265 -11.05 -18.06 -19.13
CA ASP A 265 -11.65 -16.73 -19.17
C ASP A 265 -10.57 -15.67 -19.48
N PRO A 266 -10.49 -15.19 -20.75
CA PRO A 266 -9.52 -14.16 -21.13
C PRO A 266 -9.66 -12.82 -20.39
N ASP A 267 -10.83 -12.55 -19.79
CA ASP A 267 -11.09 -11.34 -19.03
C ASP A 267 -10.74 -11.50 -17.55
N SER A 268 -10.28 -12.69 -17.12
CA SER A 268 -9.87 -12.92 -15.73
C SER A 268 -8.81 -11.91 -15.30
N PRO A 269 -8.92 -11.38 -14.05
CA PRO A 269 -7.93 -10.45 -13.51
C PRO A 269 -6.58 -11.17 -13.31
N PRO A 270 -5.46 -10.43 -13.38
CA PRO A 270 -4.15 -11.00 -13.09
C PRO A 270 -4.09 -11.49 -11.64
N PHE A 271 -3.37 -12.58 -11.44
CA PHE A 271 -3.12 -13.12 -10.12
C PHE A 271 -2.12 -12.25 -9.36
N HIS A 272 -2.24 -12.21 -8.05
CA HIS A 272 -1.31 -11.55 -7.15
C HIS A 272 -0.73 -12.55 -6.16
N VAL A 273 0.60 -12.52 -5.97
CA VAL A 273 1.33 -13.37 -5.03
C VAL A 273 2.29 -12.50 -4.23
N GLU A 274 2.22 -12.64 -2.91
CA GLU A 274 3.07 -11.90 -1.99
C GLU A 274 3.35 -12.73 -0.75
N GLN A 275 4.58 -12.65 -0.23
CA GLN A 275 4.94 -13.15 1.09
C GLN A 275 5.58 -12.05 1.89
N SER A 276 5.04 -11.77 3.06
CA SER A 276 5.61 -10.80 4.00
C SER A 276 5.87 -11.44 5.35
N ILE A 277 6.93 -10.97 6.02
CA ILE A 277 7.31 -11.37 7.38
C ILE A 277 7.47 -10.08 8.17
N SER A 278 6.75 -9.97 9.29
CA SER A 278 6.83 -8.79 10.14
C SER A 278 6.69 -9.14 11.61
N PRO A 279 7.34 -8.40 12.52
CA PRO A 279 7.03 -8.47 13.93
C PRO A 279 5.54 -8.21 14.17
N SER A 280 4.88 -9.03 14.95
CA SER A 280 3.43 -8.93 15.21
C SER A 280 3.10 -8.58 16.66
N ALA A 281 3.91 -9.01 17.62
CA ALA A 281 3.78 -8.69 19.04
C ALA A 281 5.11 -8.91 19.76
N ALA A 282 5.23 -8.40 20.98
CA ALA A 282 6.38 -8.67 21.83
C ALA A 282 5.96 -8.87 23.30
N SER A 283 6.63 -9.76 24.00
CA SER A 283 6.57 -9.90 25.45
C SER A 283 7.92 -9.56 26.09
N SER A 284 8.04 -9.73 27.39
CA SER A 284 9.33 -9.57 28.08
C SER A 284 10.43 -10.49 27.56
N ARG A 285 10.07 -11.65 27.01
CA ARG A 285 10.99 -12.71 26.58
C ARG A 285 10.88 -13.08 25.10
N VAL A 286 9.73 -12.86 24.47
CA VAL A 286 9.41 -13.36 23.14
C VAL A 286 9.18 -12.20 22.19
N LEU A 287 9.75 -12.31 20.97
CA LEU A 287 9.33 -11.53 19.82
C LEU A 287 8.53 -12.45 18.89
N TYR A 288 7.31 -12.03 18.59
CA TYR A 288 6.39 -12.73 17.70
C TYR A 288 6.46 -12.18 16.30
N PHE A 289 6.30 -13.07 15.32
CA PHE A 289 6.25 -12.69 13.92
C PHE A 289 5.00 -13.25 13.25
N LEU A 290 4.46 -12.49 12.34
CA LEU A 290 3.48 -12.92 11.37
C LEU A 290 4.15 -13.10 10.02
N THR A 291 3.98 -14.28 9.43
CA THR A 291 4.21 -14.50 8.01
C THR A 291 2.85 -14.54 7.32
N SER A 292 2.60 -13.61 6.43
CA SER A 292 1.41 -13.58 5.57
C SER A 292 1.80 -13.95 4.15
N VAL A 293 1.06 -14.86 3.53
CA VAL A 293 1.23 -15.25 2.13
C VAL A 293 -0.09 -15.09 1.42
N THR A 294 -0.16 -14.14 0.49
CA THR A 294 -1.32 -13.96 -0.38
C THR A 294 -1.10 -14.77 -1.66
N MET A 295 -2.07 -15.60 -2.00
CA MET A 295 -2.07 -16.43 -3.21
C MET A 295 -3.45 -16.36 -3.87
N PRO A 296 -3.54 -16.60 -5.20
CA PRO A 296 -4.83 -16.73 -5.87
C PRO A 296 -5.59 -17.95 -5.36
N GLY A 297 -6.87 -17.77 -5.06
CA GLY A 297 -7.80 -18.86 -4.79
C GLY A 297 -8.37 -19.42 -6.09
N GLY A 298 -8.80 -20.68 -6.08
CA GLY A 298 -9.28 -21.39 -7.27
C GLY A 298 -10.59 -20.84 -7.88
N ASN A 299 -11.25 -19.88 -7.22
CA ASN A 299 -12.51 -19.25 -7.64
C ASN A 299 -12.37 -17.74 -7.90
N GLY A 300 -11.14 -17.23 -8.07
CA GLY A 300 -10.85 -15.80 -8.25
C GLY A 300 -10.80 -14.98 -6.95
N SER A 301 -11.14 -15.55 -5.79
CA SER A 301 -10.87 -14.95 -4.50
C SER A 301 -9.40 -15.19 -4.09
N GLY A 302 -8.79 -14.23 -3.39
CA GLY A 302 -7.49 -14.46 -2.77
C GLY A 302 -7.57 -15.55 -1.70
N LYS A 303 -6.47 -16.28 -1.53
CA LYS A 303 -6.24 -17.17 -0.39
C LYS A 303 -5.12 -16.56 0.45
N GLU A 304 -5.37 -16.37 1.74
CA GLU A 304 -4.34 -15.92 2.67
C GLU A 304 -3.90 -17.08 3.58
N LEU A 305 -2.57 -17.29 3.64
CA LEU A 305 -1.96 -18.16 4.63
C LEU A 305 -1.27 -17.26 5.67
N ARG A 306 -1.68 -17.36 6.93
CA ARG A 306 -1.12 -16.62 8.06
C ARG A 306 -0.47 -17.60 9.03
N LEU A 307 0.83 -17.43 9.26
CA LEU A 307 1.61 -18.25 10.17
C LEU A 307 2.24 -17.39 11.25
N GLY A 308 2.19 -17.87 12.49
CA GLY A 308 2.84 -17.22 13.62
C GLY A 308 4.13 -17.96 14.01
N ASP A 309 5.18 -17.17 14.22
CA ASP A 309 6.44 -17.65 14.78
C ASP A 309 6.75 -16.91 16.08
N ALA A 310 7.37 -17.59 17.02
CA ALA A 310 7.80 -17.03 18.30
C ALA A 310 9.29 -17.26 18.48
N PHE A 311 10.04 -16.22 18.82
CA PHE A 311 11.48 -16.31 19.03
C PHE A 311 11.86 -15.75 20.41
N ASP A 312 12.75 -16.45 21.10
CA ASP A 312 13.36 -15.94 22.31
C ASP A 312 14.20 -14.69 21.99
N ARG A 313 13.92 -13.59 22.64
CA ARG A 313 14.52 -12.26 22.33
C ARG A 313 16.01 -12.19 22.60
N GLU A 314 16.52 -12.99 23.51
CA GLU A 314 17.94 -12.99 23.89
C GLU A 314 18.77 -13.83 22.90
N THR A 315 18.25 -14.98 22.48
CA THR A 315 19.00 -15.97 21.70
C THR A 315 18.59 -16.07 20.24
N GLY A 316 17.43 -15.55 19.85
CA GLY A 316 16.82 -15.76 18.53
C GLY A 316 16.39 -17.20 18.26
N ALA A 317 16.36 -18.06 19.28
CA ALA A 317 15.89 -19.43 19.13
C ALA A 317 14.37 -19.46 18.91
N ARG A 318 13.92 -20.20 17.88
CA ARG A 318 12.50 -20.42 17.66
C ARG A 318 11.92 -21.25 18.79
N LEU A 319 10.83 -20.79 19.34
CA LEU A 319 10.06 -21.47 20.38
C LEU A 319 8.95 -22.32 19.75
N ASP A 320 8.68 -23.49 20.32
CA ASP A 320 7.49 -24.25 19.97
C ASP A 320 6.25 -23.44 20.38
N PRO A 321 5.29 -23.16 19.47
CA PRO A 321 4.09 -22.42 19.79
C PRO A 321 3.29 -23.00 20.97
N LEU A 322 3.27 -24.32 21.13
CA LEU A 322 2.58 -24.98 22.25
C LEU A 322 3.29 -24.78 23.59
N SER A 323 4.60 -24.50 23.61
CA SER A 323 5.35 -24.19 24.83
C SER A 323 4.99 -22.84 25.46
N LEU A 324 4.29 -21.98 24.72
CA LEU A 324 3.81 -20.68 25.18
C LEU A 324 2.60 -20.80 26.13
N PHE A 325 2.01 -21.98 26.21
CA PHE A 325 0.84 -22.26 27.05
C PHE A 325 1.23 -22.88 28.38
N SER A 326 0.44 -22.62 29.43
CA SER A 326 0.58 -23.14 30.77
C SER A 326 -0.13 -24.50 30.99
N ILE A 327 -0.91 -24.91 29.98
CA ILE A 327 -1.65 -26.19 29.96
C ILE A 327 -0.94 -27.20 29.06
N SER A 328 -1.35 -28.48 29.10
CA SER A 328 -0.72 -29.49 28.26
C SER A 328 -0.99 -29.25 26.77
N PRO A 329 -0.03 -29.56 25.86
CA PRO A 329 -0.15 -29.35 24.43
C PRO A 329 -1.45 -29.94 23.83
N GLU A 330 -1.90 -31.08 24.31
CA GLU A 330 -3.10 -31.77 23.80
C GLU A 330 -4.40 -31.03 24.16
N GLN A 331 -4.37 -30.18 25.19
CA GLN A 331 -5.53 -29.41 25.66
C GLN A 331 -5.64 -28.05 24.95
N VAL A 332 -4.55 -27.55 24.33
CA VAL A 332 -4.51 -26.23 23.74
C VAL A 332 -5.57 -26.06 22.65
N PRO A 333 -5.75 -26.99 21.67
CA PRO A 333 -6.75 -26.80 20.60
C PRO A 333 -8.17 -26.64 21.14
N GLU A 334 -8.58 -27.57 22.04
CA GLU A 334 -9.94 -27.53 22.63
C GLU A 334 -10.16 -26.27 23.47
N ALA A 335 -9.17 -25.85 24.26
CA ALA A 335 -9.27 -24.66 25.11
C ALA A 335 -9.41 -23.37 24.28
N LEU A 336 -8.57 -23.18 23.27
CA LEU A 336 -8.59 -21.98 22.43
C LEU A 336 -9.86 -21.92 21.55
N VAL A 337 -10.20 -23.02 20.89
CA VAL A 337 -11.41 -23.10 20.06
C VAL A 337 -12.67 -22.89 20.90
N SER A 338 -12.72 -23.40 22.14
CA SER A 338 -13.87 -23.15 23.03
C SER A 338 -13.98 -21.66 23.42
N LEU A 339 -12.84 -20.98 23.64
CA LEU A 339 -12.82 -19.55 23.94
C LEU A 339 -13.27 -18.69 22.74
N SER A 340 -13.04 -19.11 21.50
CA SER A 340 -13.46 -18.38 20.31
C SER A 340 -14.97 -18.44 20.07
N LYS A 341 -15.70 -19.30 20.80
CA LYS A 341 -17.17 -19.45 20.74
C LYS A 341 -17.69 -19.67 19.31
N PRO A 342 -17.30 -20.77 18.64
CA PRO A 342 -17.76 -21.08 17.29
C PRO A 342 -19.29 -21.12 17.21
N GLU A 343 -19.86 -20.68 16.09
CA GLU A 343 -21.30 -20.55 15.87
C GLU A 343 -22.05 -21.88 15.91
N SER A 344 -21.36 -22.99 15.66
CA SER A 344 -21.96 -24.32 15.67
C SER A 344 -21.04 -25.40 16.26
N PRO A 345 -21.61 -26.50 16.80
CA PRO A 345 -20.84 -27.63 17.22
C PRO A 345 -20.00 -28.30 16.09
N THR A 346 -20.52 -28.25 14.86
CA THR A 346 -19.85 -28.76 13.67
C THR A 346 -18.57 -27.95 13.39
N LEU A 347 -18.71 -26.63 13.32
CA LEU A 347 -17.57 -25.71 13.12
C LEU A 347 -16.54 -25.90 14.24
N LYS A 348 -16.98 -26.02 15.49
CA LYS A 348 -16.06 -26.30 16.62
C LYS A 348 -15.25 -27.57 16.39
N ALA A 349 -15.91 -28.67 16.00
CA ALA A 349 -15.23 -29.93 15.75
C ALA A 349 -14.22 -29.85 14.58
N GLU A 350 -14.60 -29.16 13.49
CA GLU A 350 -13.72 -28.93 12.35
C GLU A 350 -12.50 -28.10 12.76
N MET A 351 -12.68 -27.01 13.51
CA MET A 351 -11.58 -26.16 13.99
C MET A 351 -10.59 -26.93 14.87
N ILE A 352 -11.08 -27.78 15.77
CA ILE A 352 -10.21 -28.61 16.61
C ILE A 352 -9.44 -29.60 15.75
N ALA A 353 -10.10 -30.27 14.80
CA ALA A 353 -9.48 -31.24 13.91
C ALA A 353 -8.45 -30.60 12.94
N ALA A 354 -8.69 -29.38 12.51
CA ALA A 354 -7.81 -28.64 11.59
C ALA A 354 -6.76 -27.78 12.29
N PHE A 355 -6.75 -27.77 13.62
CA PHE A 355 -5.84 -26.91 14.38
C PHE A 355 -4.36 -27.24 14.09
N GLN A 356 -3.60 -26.19 13.79
CA GLN A 356 -2.15 -26.28 13.61
C GLN A 356 -1.47 -25.21 14.47
N PRO A 357 -0.46 -25.60 15.30
CA PRO A 357 0.21 -24.66 16.19
C PRO A 357 0.86 -23.47 15.47
N ASP A 358 1.41 -23.69 14.28
CA ASP A 358 2.05 -22.63 13.47
C ASP A 358 1.03 -21.62 12.89
N HIS A 359 -0.27 -21.90 12.99
CA HIS A 359 -1.35 -20.99 12.59
C HIS A 359 -1.84 -20.08 13.73
N LEU A 360 -1.17 -20.12 14.88
CA LEU A 360 -1.40 -19.17 15.98
C LEU A 360 -0.61 -17.90 15.76
N VAL A 361 -1.30 -16.79 15.64
CA VAL A 361 -0.67 -15.45 15.46
C VAL A 361 -0.93 -14.62 16.71
N PHE A 362 0.14 -14.27 17.42
CA PHE A 362 0.09 -13.36 18.56
C PHE A 362 0.16 -11.92 18.05
N LEU A 363 -0.84 -11.11 18.44
CA LEU A 363 -0.97 -9.68 18.14
C LEU A 363 -0.90 -8.88 19.45
N PRO A 364 -0.74 -7.55 19.41
CA PRO A 364 -0.67 -6.74 20.63
C PRO A 364 -1.93 -6.84 21.50
N ASP A 365 -3.10 -6.95 20.87
CA ASP A 365 -4.42 -6.94 21.50
C ASP A 365 -5.10 -8.32 21.60
N GLY A 366 -4.51 -9.35 20.98
CA GLY A 366 -5.12 -10.67 20.96
C GLY A 366 -4.30 -11.77 20.31
N LEU A 367 -4.91 -12.95 20.24
CA LEU A 367 -4.40 -14.14 19.59
C LEU A 367 -5.36 -14.53 18.47
N GLU A 368 -4.85 -14.79 17.27
CA GLU A 368 -5.60 -15.36 16.16
C GLU A 368 -5.30 -16.86 16.02
N ILE A 369 -6.36 -17.62 15.70
CA ILE A 369 -6.25 -18.99 15.19
C ILE A 369 -6.66 -18.94 13.73
N ASN A 370 -5.74 -19.18 12.82
CA ASN A 370 -5.96 -19.03 11.38
C ASN A 370 -6.26 -20.38 10.72
N PHE A 371 -7.31 -20.41 9.90
CA PHE A 371 -7.74 -21.57 9.14
C PHE A 371 -7.80 -21.17 7.65
N PRO A 372 -6.76 -21.49 6.87
CA PRO A 372 -6.72 -21.16 5.45
C PRO A 372 -7.87 -21.81 4.66
N LEU A 373 -8.21 -21.22 3.53
CA LEU A 373 -9.22 -21.71 2.59
C LEU A 373 -9.09 -23.23 2.35
N GLY A 374 -10.21 -23.94 2.53
CA GLY A 374 -10.30 -25.38 2.32
C GLY A 374 -9.89 -26.25 3.51
N THR A 375 -9.52 -25.66 4.66
CA THR A 375 -9.23 -26.41 5.89
C THR A 375 -10.48 -26.70 6.70
N LEU A 376 -11.49 -25.85 6.63
CA LEU A 376 -12.78 -26.03 7.30
C LEU A 376 -13.86 -26.33 6.27
N PRO A 377 -14.39 -27.57 6.18
CA PRO A 377 -15.40 -27.95 5.19
C PRO A 377 -16.69 -27.11 5.22
N SER A 378 -17.04 -26.56 6.38
CA SER A 378 -18.24 -25.72 6.56
C SER A 378 -18.03 -24.25 6.16
N GLN A 379 -16.80 -23.84 5.78
CA GLN A 379 -16.44 -22.46 5.44
C GLN A 379 -16.04 -22.34 3.97
N GLU A 380 -16.57 -21.32 3.29
CA GLU A 380 -16.27 -21.03 1.88
C GLU A 380 -15.01 -20.16 1.71
N TYR A 381 -14.52 -19.54 2.78
CA TYR A 381 -13.40 -18.60 2.80
C TYR A 381 -12.40 -18.94 3.89
N ASP A 382 -11.27 -18.24 3.92
CA ASP A 382 -10.36 -18.26 5.06
C ASP A 382 -11.14 -17.88 6.33
N TYR A 383 -10.86 -18.57 7.44
CA TYR A 383 -11.52 -18.30 8.71
C TYR A 383 -10.49 -17.94 9.78
N ILE A 384 -10.71 -16.82 10.44
CA ILE A 384 -9.86 -16.32 11.53
C ILE A 384 -10.70 -16.24 12.79
N ALA A 385 -10.31 -17.02 13.81
CA ALA A 385 -10.88 -16.93 15.13
C ALA A 385 -10.02 -16.02 16.00
N ALA A 386 -10.47 -14.78 16.24
CA ALA A 386 -9.76 -13.79 17.05
C ALA A 386 -10.16 -13.91 18.53
N LEU A 387 -9.17 -13.88 19.41
CA LEU A 387 -9.29 -13.99 20.86
C LEU A 387 -8.62 -12.80 21.52
N ASN A 388 -9.36 -11.93 22.17
CA ASN A 388 -8.78 -10.84 22.98
C ASN A 388 -8.11 -11.39 24.26
N TYR A 389 -7.09 -10.72 24.79
CA TYR A 389 -6.42 -11.09 26.06
C TYR A 389 -7.32 -10.87 27.25
N THR A 390 -8.34 -11.70 27.38
CA THR A 390 -9.19 -11.77 28.56
C THR A 390 -8.48 -12.55 29.70
N PRO A 391 -8.92 -12.42 30.97
CA PRO A 391 -8.37 -13.24 32.05
C PRO A 391 -8.42 -14.75 31.79
N GLN A 392 -9.39 -15.21 30.99
CA GLN A 392 -9.50 -16.62 30.61
C GLN A 392 -8.39 -17.03 29.64
N LEU A 393 -8.11 -16.20 28.61
CA LEU A 393 -7.03 -16.48 27.67
C LEU A 393 -5.66 -16.35 28.32
N THR A 394 -5.43 -15.24 29.08
CA THR A 394 -4.14 -15.04 29.75
C THR A 394 -3.81 -16.11 30.80
N ALA A 395 -4.81 -16.72 31.44
CA ALA A 395 -4.61 -17.86 32.33
C ALA A 395 -4.11 -19.12 31.62
N LEU A 396 -4.34 -19.24 30.30
CA LEU A 396 -3.84 -20.39 29.50
C LEU A 396 -2.39 -20.16 29.05
N LEU A 397 -1.88 -18.93 29.09
CA LEU A 397 -0.53 -18.59 28.63
C LEU A 397 0.49 -18.65 29.76
N GLN A 398 1.73 -18.92 29.41
CA GLN A 398 2.86 -18.64 30.30
C GLN A 398 2.96 -17.15 30.55
N SER A 399 3.22 -16.71 31.78
CA SER A 399 3.26 -15.29 32.12
C SER A 399 4.29 -14.48 31.30
N TRP A 400 5.40 -15.12 30.93
CA TRP A 400 6.45 -14.53 30.10
C TRP A 400 6.10 -14.48 28.59
N ALA A 401 5.05 -15.19 28.15
CA ALA A 401 4.61 -15.26 26.77
C ALA A 401 3.50 -14.23 26.46
N ILE A 402 2.87 -13.62 27.45
CA ILE A 402 1.80 -12.65 27.24
C ILE A 402 2.39 -11.39 26.62
N PRO A 403 1.93 -10.94 25.43
CA PRO A 403 2.34 -9.68 24.86
C PRO A 403 2.11 -8.52 25.83
N LEU A 404 3.04 -7.58 25.81
CA LEU A 404 2.94 -6.37 26.63
C LEU A 404 2.00 -5.39 25.94
N ASP A 405 1.05 -4.83 26.69
CA ASP A 405 0.30 -3.65 26.26
C ASP A 405 1.29 -2.48 26.11
N ASN A 406 1.32 -1.85 24.94
CA ASN A 406 2.13 -0.65 24.68
C ASN A 406 1.38 0.62 25.01
#